data_d99e1c64cca6ffd4dc30d9f96dfc861b
#
_entry.id   d99e1c64cca6ffd4dc30d9f96dfc861b
#
_cell.length_a   1.000
_cell.length_b   1.000
_cell.length_c   1.000
_cell.angle_alpha   90.00
_cell.angle_beta   90.00
_cell.angle_gamma   90.00
#
_symmetry.space_group_name_H-M   'P 1'
#
loop_
_entity.id
_entity.type
_entity.pdbx_description
1 polymer ?
#
loop_
_entity_poly.entity_id
_entity_poly.type
_entity_poly.pdbx_seq_one_letter_code
_entity_poly.pdbx_strand_id
1 'polypeptide(L)'
;DCRLGTNEDLKEVIDQLHENGIKVILDGVFNHVGRGFWAFQDVLKNRENSPYTSWFSQISFDGNSNYNDGLWYEGWEGNYDLVKLNLRNEDVINHIFDAIRGWVEEFDIDGLRLDVAYCLDHDFLRRLRTFTSTLKEDFFLVGETLHGDYNQIMNDSMLHSVTNYECYKGLHSSFNSMNMFEINHSLLRQFGPEQWTLYKGKHLLSFVDNHDVTRVASILNNEKHLPLIYILCFGMPGIPC
;
A
#
# COMPACT_ATOMS: atom_id res chain seq x y z
N ASP A 1 -4.18 -6.11 -17.12
CA ASP A 1 -5.57 -6.20 -17.60
C ASP A 1 -5.59 -5.81 -19.08
N CYS A 2 -6.11 -6.68 -19.95
CA CYS A 2 -6.16 -6.46 -21.41
C CYS A 2 -6.89 -5.17 -21.84
N ARG A 3 -7.65 -4.55 -20.95
CA ARG A 3 -8.29 -3.25 -21.20
C ARG A 3 -7.29 -2.08 -21.11
N LEU A 4 -6.13 -2.29 -20.50
CA LEU A 4 -5.10 -1.27 -20.31
C LEU A 4 -3.96 -1.40 -21.34
N GLY A 5 -3.84 -2.54 -22.02
CA GLY A 5 -2.80 -2.84 -22.97
C GLY A 5 -2.13 -4.20 -22.74
N THR A 6 -1.00 -4.39 -23.35
CA THR A 6 -0.14 -5.59 -23.26
C THR A 6 1.03 -5.35 -22.32
N ASN A 7 1.83 -6.38 -22.05
CA ASN A 7 3.08 -6.25 -21.31
C ASN A 7 4.10 -5.38 -22.08
N GLU A 8 4.11 -5.51 -23.40
CA GLU A 8 4.96 -4.71 -24.27
C GLU A 8 4.61 -3.22 -24.19
N ASP A 9 3.28 -2.88 -24.19
CA ASP A 9 2.84 -1.50 -24.00
C ASP A 9 3.27 -0.93 -22.64
N LEU A 10 3.15 -1.73 -21.57
CA LEU A 10 3.60 -1.31 -20.23
C LEU A 10 5.10 -1.07 -20.20
N LYS A 11 5.88 -1.98 -20.80
CA LYS A 11 7.33 -1.84 -20.88
C LYS A 11 7.72 -0.58 -21.65
N GLU A 12 7.12 -0.32 -22.80
CA GLU A 12 7.39 0.89 -23.60
C GLU A 12 7.10 2.16 -22.80
N VAL A 13 5.99 2.20 -22.05
CA VAL A 13 5.64 3.34 -21.19
C VAL A 13 6.69 3.54 -20.10
N ILE A 14 7.14 2.46 -19.43
CA ILE A 14 8.15 2.54 -18.38
C ILE A 14 9.50 3.00 -18.94
N ASP A 15 9.93 2.46 -20.09
CA ASP A 15 11.15 2.89 -20.78
C ASP A 15 11.11 4.41 -21.09
N GLN A 16 9.99 4.93 -21.62
CA GLN A 16 9.80 6.37 -21.87
C GLN A 16 9.83 7.21 -20.59
N LEU A 17 9.27 6.71 -19.47
CA LEU A 17 9.34 7.40 -18.19
C LEU A 17 10.77 7.46 -17.66
N HIS A 18 11.53 6.37 -17.76
CA HIS A 18 12.93 6.30 -17.37
C HIS A 18 13.82 7.25 -18.21
N GLU A 19 13.61 7.33 -19.52
CA GLU A 19 14.31 8.30 -20.39
C GLU A 19 14.10 9.75 -19.96
N ASN A 20 12.99 10.05 -19.28
CA ASN A 20 12.67 11.37 -18.74
C ASN A 20 13.02 11.50 -17.23
N GLY A 21 13.74 10.54 -16.65
CA GLY A 21 14.16 10.56 -15.25
C GLY A 21 13.04 10.30 -14.25
N ILE A 22 11.92 9.69 -14.68
CA ILE A 22 10.77 9.38 -13.85
C ILE A 22 10.83 7.90 -13.47
N LYS A 23 10.89 7.60 -12.17
CA LYS A 23 10.87 6.25 -11.63
C LYS A 23 9.43 5.72 -11.54
N VAL A 24 9.28 4.39 -11.68
CA VAL A 24 7.98 3.73 -11.68
C VAL A 24 7.86 2.76 -10.52
N ILE A 25 6.82 2.93 -9.71
CA ILE A 25 6.44 1.97 -8.67
C ILE A 25 5.10 1.33 -9.00
N LEU A 26 4.97 0.02 -8.76
CA LEU A 26 3.72 -0.70 -8.93
C LEU A 26 3.01 -0.90 -7.60
N ASP A 27 1.68 -1.09 -7.67
CA ASP A 27 0.88 -1.43 -6.51
C ASP A 27 1.03 -2.92 -6.16
N GLY A 28 1.50 -3.22 -4.95
CA GLY A 28 1.69 -4.55 -4.41
C GLY A 28 0.57 -4.92 -3.44
N VAL A 29 -0.48 -5.57 -3.94
CA VAL A 29 -1.60 -6.06 -3.13
C VAL A 29 -1.27 -7.47 -2.63
N PHE A 30 -0.62 -7.58 -1.47
CA PHE A 30 -0.11 -8.85 -0.95
C PHE A 30 -0.85 -9.36 0.29
N ASN A 31 -1.73 -8.55 0.89
CA ASN A 31 -2.51 -8.98 2.05
C ASN A 31 -3.61 -9.96 1.67
N HIS A 32 -4.20 -9.81 0.50
CA HIS A 32 -5.36 -10.56 0.05
C HIS A 32 -5.37 -10.75 -1.47
N VAL A 33 -6.21 -11.66 -1.92
CA VAL A 33 -6.48 -11.91 -3.34
C VAL A 33 -7.98 -11.99 -3.59
N GLY A 34 -8.40 -11.74 -4.82
CA GLY A 34 -9.78 -11.99 -5.22
C GLY A 34 -10.12 -13.48 -5.23
N ARG A 35 -11.40 -13.81 -5.07
CA ARG A 35 -11.88 -15.21 -5.12
C ARG A 35 -11.54 -15.94 -6.43
N GLY A 36 -11.32 -15.20 -7.52
CA GLY A 36 -10.87 -15.76 -8.80
C GLY A 36 -9.40 -16.19 -8.85
N PHE A 37 -8.62 -15.97 -7.80
CA PHE A 37 -7.23 -16.39 -7.75
C PHE A 37 -7.11 -17.90 -7.90
N TRP A 38 -6.23 -18.35 -8.78
CA TRP A 38 -6.15 -19.75 -9.20
C TRP A 38 -5.95 -20.74 -8.03
N ALA A 39 -5.11 -20.39 -7.03
CA ALA A 39 -4.89 -21.25 -5.86
C ALA A 39 -6.14 -21.33 -4.97
N PHE A 40 -6.91 -20.23 -4.85
CA PHE A 40 -8.17 -20.25 -4.12
C PHE A 40 -9.26 -21.03 -4.86
N GLN A 41 -9.29 -20.95 -6.18
CA GLN A 41 -10.19 -21.79 -7.00
C GLN A 41 -9.87 -23.27 -6.87
N ASP A 42 -8.61 -23.64 -6.72
CA ASP A 42 -8.23 -25.03 -6.40
C ASP A 42 -8.74 -25.47 -5.03
N VAL A 43 -8.64 -24.63 -4.00
CA VAL A 43 -9.20 -24.88 -2.66
C VAL A 43 -10.73 -25.07 -2.73
N LEU A 44 -11.43 -24.22 -3.46
CA LEU A 44 -12.88 -24.34 -3.63
C LEU A 44 -13.27 -25.68 -4.28
N LYS A 45 -12.47 -26.16 -5.23
CA LYS A 45 -12.72 -27.40 -5.97
C LYS A 45 -12.31 -28.64 -5.21
N ASN A 46 -11.10 -28.66 -4.64
CA ASN A 46 -10.46 -29.86 -4.08
C ASN A 46 -10.57 -29.96 -2.55
N ARG A 47 -11.07 -28.91 -1.88
CA ARG A 47 -11.29 -28.82 -0.45
C ARG A 47 -10.00 -29.16 0.35
N GLU A 48 -10.11 -30.04 1.35
CA GLU A 48 -9.00 -30.49 2.20
C GLU A 48 -7.85 -31.15 1.41
N ASN A 49 -8.12 -31.60 0.19
CA ASN A 49 -7.11 -32.21 -0.68
C ASN A 49 -6.33 -31.19 -1.52
N SER A 50 -6.67 -29.91 -1.45
CA SER A 50 -5.93 -28.85 -2.15
C SER A 50 -4.56 -28.64 -1.50
N PRO A 51 -3.46 -28.61 -2.28
CA PRO A 51 -2.14 -28.29 -1.76
C PRO A 51 -2.03 -26.81 -1.33
N TYR A 52 -3.00 -25.96 -1.70
CA TYR A 52 -2.99 -24.52 -1.45
C TYR A 52 -3.81 -24.09 -0.23
N THR A 53 -4.37 -25.03 0.54
CA THR A 53 -5.17 -24.69 1.73
C THR A 53 -4.37 -23.83 2.73
N SER A 54 -3.09 -24.13 2.93
CA SER A 54 -2.20 -23.39 3.83
C SER A 54 -1.76 -22.00 3.32
N TRP A 55 -2.07 -21.67 2.07
CA TRP A 55 -1.77 -20.38 1.47
C TRP A 55 -2.66 -19.24 1.99
N PHE A 56 -3.81 -19.61 2.55
CA PHE A 56 -4.81 -18.65 3.02
C PHE A 56 -4.90 -18.66 4.54
N SER A 57 -5.25 -17.52 5.11
CA SER A 57 -5.45 -17.37 6.54
C SER A 57 -6.77 -18.02 6.94
N GLN A 58 -6.72 -18.88 7.95
CA GLN A 58 -7.88 -19.45 8.65
C GLN A 58 -8.98 -20.01 7.73
N ILE A 59 -8.70 -21.06 6.99
CA ILE A 59 -9.73 -21.82 6.26
C ILE A 59 -10.40 -22.85 7.18
N SER A 60 -11.73 -22.95 7.08
CA SER A 60 -12.54 -24.00 7.72
C SER A 60 -13.53 -24.59 6.72
N PHE A 61 -13.52 -25.93 6.60
CA PHE A 61 -14.45 -26.67 5.74
C PHE A 61 -15.74 -27.06 6.48
N ASP A 62 -15.81 -26.85 7.80
CA ASP A 62 -17.01 -27.01 8.62
C ASP A 62 -17.85 -25.73 8.72
N GLY A 63 -17.36 -24.63 8.13
CA GLY A 63 -17.99 -23.32 8.17
C GLY A 63 -18.58 -22.91 6.82
N ASN A 64 -19.10 -21.69 6.80
CA ASN A 64 -19.63 -21.08 5.59
C ASN A 64 -19.37 -19.59 5.56
N SER A 65 -19.16 -19.03 4.37
CA SER A 65 -19.12 -17.60 4.14
C SER A 65 -20.48 -17.12 3.62
N ASN A 66 -20.58 -15.83 3.29
CA ASN A 66 -21.77 -15.27 2.63
C ASN A 66 -22.02 -15.84 1.21
N TYR A 67 -21.06 -16.57 0.64
CA TYR A 67 -21.20 -17.29 -0.63
C TYR A 67 -21.93 -18.62 -0.52
N ASN A 68 -22.12 -19.10 0.70
CA ASN A 68 -22.84 -20.33 0.99
C ASN A 68 -22.32 -21.55 0.21
N ASP A 69 -21.00 -21.63 0.06
CA ASP A 69 -20.28 -22.66 -0.70
C ASP A 69 -19.61 -23.72 0.19
N GLY A 70 -20.00 -23.77 1.49
CA GLY A 70 -19.49 -24.75 2.46
C GLY A 70 -18.02 -24.51 2.83
N LEU A 71 -17.56 -23.27 2.73
CA LEU A 71 -16.20 -22.84 3.08
C LEU A 71 -16.26 -21.54 3.86
N TRP A 72 -15.66 -21.53 5.05
CA TRP A 72 -15.34 -20.29 5.77
C TRP A 72 -13.85 -20.01 5.67
N TYR A 73 -13.50 -18.73 5.51
CA TYR A 73 -12.12 -18.25 5.46
C TYR A 73 -12.05 -16.82 5.97
N GLU A 74 -10.86 -16.39 6.36
CA GLU A 74 -10.64 -15.01 6.74
C GLU A 74 -10.63 -14.12 5.49
N GLY A 75 -11.60 -13.19 5.41
CA GLY A 75 -11.60 -12.10 4.45
C GLY A 75 -11.01 -10.84 5.08
N TRP A 76 -10.36 -9.98 4.26
CA TRP A 76 -9.86 -8.71 4.76
C TRP A 76 -11.01 -7.83 5.27
N GLU A 77 -10.92 -7.44 6.56
CA GLU A 77 -11.97 -6.68 7.27
C GLU A 77 -13.39 -7.28 7.14
N GLY A 78 -13.48 -8.60 7.05
CA GLY A 78 -14.75 -9.31 6.91
C GLY A 78 -15.32 -9.31 5.49
N ASN A 79 -14.62 -8.75 4.52
CA ASN A 79 -15.00 -8.83 3.11
C ASN A 79 -14.55 -10.14 2.49
N TYR A 80 -15.49 -11.04 2.21
CA TYR A 80 -15.20 -12.35 1.64
C TYR A 80 -14.84 -12.35 0.15
N ASP A 81 -14.96 -11.22 -0.55
CA ASP A 81 -14.41 -11.07 -1.91
C ASP A 81 -12.88 -10.99 -1.89
N LEU A 82 -12.31 -10.59 -0.74
CA LEU A 82 -10.89 -10.35 -0.53
C LEU A 82 -10.31 -11.40 0.41
N VAL A 83 -9.92 -12.54 -0.16
CA VAL A 83 -9.42 -13.71 0.58
C VAL A 83 -8.02 -13.43 1.12
N LYS A 84 -7.85 -13.48 2.44
CA LYS A 84 -6.59 -13.13 3.09
C LYS A 84 -5.53 -14.21 2.88
N LEU A 85 -4.34 -13.79 2.44
CA LEU A 85 -3.17 -14.65 2.28
C LEU A 85 -2.48 -14.91 3.61
N ASN A 86 -1.85 -16.07 3.72
CA ASN A 86 -0.97 -16.43 4.83
C ASN A 86 0.48 -16.03 4.53
N LEU A 87 0.86 -14.81 4.90
CA LEU A 87 2.21 -14.28 4.68
C LEU A 87 3.30 -14.91 5.57
N ARG A 88 2.99 -16.00 6.30
CA ARG A 88 3.96 -16.85 7.00
C ARG A 88 4.21 -18.16 6.28
N ASN A 89 3.47 -18.44 5.23
CA ASN A 89 3.67 -19.60 4.38
C ASN A 89 4.80 -19.32 3.38
N GLU A 90 5.83 -20.17 3.36
CA GLU A 90 7.01 -19.99 2.50
C GLU A 90 6.66 -20.03 1.01
N ASP A 91 5.72 -20.87 0.59
CA ASP A 91 5.33 -20.96 -0.81
C ASP A 91 4.60 -19.69 -1.26
N VAL A 92 3.79 -19.08 -0.39
CA VAL A 92 3.14 -17.77 -0.65
C VAL A 92 4.20 -16.68 -0.79
N ILE A 93 5.17 -16.62 0.13
CA ILE A 93 6.24 -15.63 0.09
C ILE A 93 7.08 -15.79 -1.18
N ASN A 94 7.46 -17.02 -1.52
CA ASN A 94 8.22 -17.31 -2.73
C ASN A 94 7.44 -16.92 -3.99
N HIS A 95 6.14 -17.24 -4.05
CA HIS A 95 5.29 -16.85 -5.17
C HIS A 95 5.23 -15.33 -5.37
N ILE A 96 5.10 -14.56 -4.28
CA ILE A 96 5.11 -13.10 -4.31
C ILE A 96 6.48 -12.59 -4.76
N PHE A 97 7.58 -13.13 -4.23
CA PHE A 97 8.94 -12.70 -4.57
C PHE A 97 9.30 -13.02 -6.02
N ASP A 98 8.85 -14.16 -6.54
CA ASP A 98 9.03 -14.52 -7.95
C ASP A 98 8.26 -13.56 -8.87
N ALA A 99 7.05 -13.15 -8.48
CA ALA A 99 6.30 -12.14 -9.23
C ALA A 99 7.04 -10.78 -9.23
N ILE A 100 7.53 -10.32 -8.08
CA ILE A 100 8.29 -9.07 -7.98
C ILE A 100 9.57 -9.13 -8.81
N ARG A 101 10.31 -10.25 -8.76
CA ARG A 101 11.49 -10.47 -9.59
C ARG A 101 11.15 -10.36 -11.07
N GLY A 102 10.08 -11.03 -11.50
CA GLY A 102 9.60 -10.95 -12.88
C GLY A 102 9.24 -9.51 -13.29
N TRP A 103 8.61 -8.71 -12.44
CA TRP A 103 8.31 -7.31 -12.74
C TRP A 103 9.58 -6.44 -12.86
N VAL A 104 10.60 -6.71 -12.06
CA VAL A 104 11.89 -6.01 -12.19
C VAL A 104 12.61 -6.42 -13.46
N GLU A 105 12.65 -7.72 -13.78
CA GLU A 105 13.34 -8.26 -14.96
C GLU A 105 12.65 -7.87 -16.28
N GLU A 106 11.33 -7.89 -16.32
CA GLU A 106 10.54 -7.61 -17.53
C GLU A 106 10.30 -6.11 -17.75
N PHE A 107 9.97 -5.37 -16.67
CA PHE A 107 9.52 -3.98 -16.76
C PHE A 107 10.49 -2.97 -16.14
N ASP A 108 11.52 -3.43 -15.45
CA ASP A 108 12.51 -2.58 -14.78
C ASP A 108 11.89 -1.62 -13.73
N ILE A 109 10.85 -2.04 -13.00
CA ILE A 109 10.20 -1.22 -11.98
C ILE A 109 11.19 -0.80 -10.88
N ASP A 110 10.94 0.36 -10.26
CA ASP A 110 11.83 0.99 -9.27
C ASP A 110 11.32 0.83 -7.83
N GLY A 111 10.16 0.25 -7.63
CA GLY A 111 9.61 0.10 -6.30
C GLY A 111 8.19 -0.44 -6.25
N LEU A 112 7.66 -0.49 -5.04
CA LEU A 112 6.28 -0.92 -4.76
C LEU A 112 5.59 0.04 -3.80
N ARG A 113 4.33 0.31 -4.04
CA ARG A 113 3.36 0.78 -3.05
C ARG A 113 2.65 -0.45 -2.48
N LEU A 114 2.75 -0.67 -1.17
CA LEU A 114 2.12 -1.81 -0.53
C LEU A 114 0.72 -1.42 -0.02
N ASP A 115 -0.29 -2.06 -0.60
CA ASP A 115 -1.67 -1.96 -0.18
C ASP A 115 -1.82 -2.45 1.26
N VAL A 116 -2.62 -1.75 2.07
CA VAL A 116 -2.92 -2.04 3.48
C VAL A 116 -1.68 -2.48 4.28
N ALA A 117 -0.57 -1.78 4.13
CA ALA A 117 0.72 -2.18 4.71
C ALA A 117 0.67 -2.37 6.23
N TYR A 118 -0.22 -1.70 6.94
CA TYR A 118 -0.46 -1.85 8.38
C TYR A 118 -1.04 -3.22 8.76
N CYS A 119 -1.58 -3.98 7.79
CA CYS A 119 -2.10 -5.34 7.99
C CYS A 119 -1.07 -6.44 7.64
N LEU A 120 0.07 -6.09 7.02
CA LEU A 120 1.06 -7.07 6.57
C LEU A 120 1.89 -7.60 7.75
N ASP A 121 2.27 -8.86 7.67
CA ASP A 121 3.16 -9.47 8.66
C ASP A 121 4.53 -8.76 8.66
N HIS A 122 5.02 -8.38 9.85
CA HIS A 122 6.27 -7.63 9.97
C HIS A 122 7.51 -8.43 9.54
N ASP A 123 7.47 -9.75 9.66
CA ASP A 123 8.57 -10.59 9.17
C ASP A 123 8.57 -10.66 7.66
N PHE A 124 7.39 -10.76 7.04
CA PHE A 124 7.24 -10.60 5.59
C PHE A 124 7.80 -9.27 5.10
N LEU A 125 7.49 -8.15 5.77
CA LEU A 125 8.01 -6.82 5.39
C LEU A 125 9.55 -6.75 5.47
N ARG A 126 10.18 -7.34 6.50
CA ARG A 126 11.65 -7.41 6.62
C ARG A 126 12.27 -8.24 5.51
N ARG A 127 11.67 -9.38 5.22
CA ARG A 127 12.11 -10.28 4.13
C ARG A 127 11.95 -9.60 2.77
N LEU A 128 10.83 -8.90 2.55
CA LEU A 128 10.58 -8.13 1.34
C LEU A 128 11.64 -7.04 1.16
N ARG A 129 11.95 -6.27 2.21
CA ARG A 129 13.01 -5.24 2.19
C ARG A 129 14.36 -5.82 1.78
N THR A 130 14.76 -6.92 2.43
CA THR A 130 16.01 -7.61 2.13
C THR A 130 16.02 -8.13 0.70
N PHE A 131 14.94 -8.77 0.26
CA PHE A 131 14.84 -9.32 -1.08
C PHE A 131 14.91 -8.24 -2.17
N THR A 132 14.11 -7.18 -2.05
CA THR A 132 14.07 -6.12 -3.06
C THR A 132 15.38 -5.35 -3.18
N SER A 133 16.14 -5.19 -2.09
CA SER A 133 17.48 -4.59 -2.12
C SER A 133 18.51 -5.43 -2.87
N THR A 134 18.26 -6.75 -3.09
CA THR A 134 19.10 -7.59 -3.95
C THR A 134 18.77 -7.43 -5.44
N LEU A 135 17.59 -6.93 -5.77
CA LEU A 135 17.16 -6.72 -7.16
C LEU A 135 17.63 -5.36 -7.69
N LYS A 136 17.43 -4.29 -6.91
CA LYS A 136 17.91 -2.92 -7.18
C LYS A 136 18.33 -2.28 -5.85
N GLU A 137 19.49 -1.61 -5.81
CA GLU A 137 20.03 -0.96 -4.62
C GLU A 137 19.08 0.12 -4.05
N ASP A 138 18.45 0.88 -4.94
CA ASP A 138 17.55 1.99 -4.61
C ASP A 138 16.05 1.63 -4.76
N PHE A 139 15.70 0.33 -4.73
CA PHE A 139 14.32 -0.12 -4.83
C PHE A 139 13.45 0.46 -3.71
N PHE A 140 12.45 1.26 -4.07
CA PHE A 140 11.66 2.03 -3.12
C PHE A 140 10.42 1.27 -2.64
N LEU A 141 10.21 1.23 -1.32
CA LEU A 141 9.03 0.64 -0.69
C LEU A 141 8.25 1.73 0.04
N VAL A 142 7.03 2.00 -0.37
CA VAL A 142 6.07 2.86 0.33
C VAL A 142 4.84 2.06 0.72
N GLY A 143 4.40 2.19 1.96
CA GLY A 143 3.23 1.46 2.47
C GLY A 143 2.02 2.36 2.66
N GLU A 144 0.85 1.85 2.33
CA GLU A 144 -0.37 2.47 2.78
C GLU A 144 -0.58 2.22 4.27
N THR A 145 -0.76 3.31 5.03
CA THR A 145 -1.03 3.27 6.47
C THR A 145 -2.03 4.35 6.82
N LEU A 146 -3.17 3.95 7.39
CA LEU A 146 -4.27 4.87 7.67
C LEU A 146 -4.10 5.58 9.02
N HIS A 147 -3.55 4.90 10.02
CA HIS A 147 -3.46 5.38 11.41
C HIS A 147 -2.38 4.64 12.20
N GLY A 148 -2.16 5.06 13.44
CA GLY A 148 -1.21 4.43 14.36
C GLY A 148 0.17 5.08 14.35
N ASP A 149 1.14 4.38 14.93
CA ASP A 149 2.55 4.80 14.91
C ASP A 149 3.23 4.23 13.65
N TYR A 150 3.51 5.09 12.70
CA TYR A 150 4.13 4.71 11.44
C TYR A 150 5.54 4.13 11.59
N ASN A 151 6.24 4.42 12.71
CA ASN A 151 7.56 3.85 12.98
C ASN A 151 7.56 2.32 13.09
N GLN A 152 6.41 1.70 13.40
CA GLN A 152 6.30 0.25 13.49
C GLN A 152 6.71 -0.44 12.19
N ILE A 153 6.38 0.15 11.04
CA ILE A 153 6.69 -0.41 9.72
C ILE A 153 7.58 0.50 8.86
N MET A 154 7.68 1.82 9.17
CA MET A 154 8.57 2.76 8.49
C MET A 154 9.89 2.87 9.24
N ASN A 155 10.83 1.99 8.92
CA ASN A 155 12.14 1.92 9.55
C ASN A 155 13.18 1.28 8.60
N ASP A 156 14.43 1.24 9.00
CA ASP A 156 15.54 0.78 8.16
C ASP A 156 15.42 -0.68 7.69
N SER A 157 14.66 -1.51 8.42
CA SER A 157 14.49 -2.93 8.10
C SER A 157 13.21 -3.26 7.31
N MET A 158 12.29 -2.31 7.12
CA MET A 158 11.01 -2.54 6.46
C MET A 158 10.77 -1.50 5.36
N LEU A 159 9.88 -0.53 5.56
CA LEU A 159 9.48 0.42 4.53
C LEU A 159 10.28 1.72 4.62
N HIS A 160 10.54 2.33 3.46
CA HIS A 160 11.19 3.64 3.36
C HIS A 160 10.23 4.78 3.73
N SER A 161 8.96 4.63 3.36
CA SER A 161 7.93 5.65 3.54
C SER A 161 6.57 5.00 3.76
N VAL A 162 5.63 5.78 4.28
CA VAL A 162 4.21 5.43 4.35
C VAL A 162 3.34 6.65 4.02
N THR A 163 2.07 6.42 3.70
CA THR A 163 1.08 7.46 3.43
C THR A 163 0.74 8.27 4.68
N ASN A 164 0.65 9.59 4.53
CA ASN A 164 0.40 10.52 5.63
C ASN A 164 -1.08 10.91 5.75
N TYR A 165 -1.92 9.95 6.13
CA TYR A 165 -3.36 10.19 6.33
C TYR A 165 -3.65 11.18 7.46
N GLU A 166 -2.79 11.30 8.46
CA GLU A 166 -2.95 12.30 9.53
C GLU A 166 -2.91 13.73 8.97
N CYS A 167 -1.91 14.05 8.13
CA CYS A 167 -1.84 15.37 7.49
C CYS A 167 -2.93 15.53 6.43
N TYR A 168 -3.30 14.50 5.67
CA TYR A 168 -4.44 14.54 4.75
C TYR A 168 -5.70 15.07 5.44
N LYS A 169 -6.05 14.47 6.59
CA LYS A 169 -7.21 14.93 7.38
C LYS A 169 -7.04 16.37 7.84
N GLY A 170 -5.88 16.71 8.41
CA GLY A 170 -5.58 18.06 8.90
C GLY A 170 -5.62 19.12 7.80
N LEU A 171 -5.21 18.78 6.58
CA LEU A 171 -5.23 19.71 5.45
C LEU A 171 -6.66 20.17 5.15
N HIS A 172 -7.57 19.27 4.76
CA HIS A 172 -8.90 19.69 4.33
C HIS A 172 -9.76 20.21 5.50
N SER A 173 -9.65 19.62 6.71
CA SER A 173 -10.41 20.08 7.86
C SER A 173 -10.04 21.49 8.30
N SER A 174 -8.75 21.83 8.26
CA SER A 174 -8.25 23.16 8.64
C SER A 174 -8.76 24.26 7.70
N PHE A 175 -8.76 24.00 6.39
CA PHE A 175 -9.31 24.96 5.42
C PHE A 175 -10.85 25.08 5.51
N ASN A 176 -11.55 23.99 5.75
CA ASN A 176 -13.01 24.00 5.87
C ASN A 176 -13.50 24.69 7.15
N SER A 177 -12.78 24.53 8.26
CA SER A 177 -13.10 25.17 9.53
C SER A 177 -12.51 26.58 9.69
N MET A 178 -11.66 27.01 8.75
CA MET A 178 -10.84 28.25 8.85
C MET A 178 -10.00 28.28 10.14
N ASN A 179 -9.54 27.12 10.57
CA ASN A 179 -8.73 26.94 11.78
C ASN A 179 -7.56 25.99 11.50
N MET A 180 -6.35 26.55 11.47
CA MET A 180 -5.12 25.82 11.14
C MET A 180 -4.56 25.00 12.31
N PHE A 181 -5.27 24.87 13.44
CA PHE A 181 -4.76 24.19 14.63
C PHE A 181 -4.45 22.72 14.35
N GLU A 182 -5.35 22.01 13.66
CA GLU A 182 -5.20 20.56 13.42
C GLU A 182 -3.97 20.27 12.57
N ILE A 183 -3.83 20.92 11.42
CA ILE A 183 -2.65 20.70 10.55
C ILE A 183 -1.35 21.16 11.22
N ASN A 184 -1.37 22.29 11.93
CA ASN A 184 -0.21 22.76 12.67
C ASN A 184 0.21 21.78 13.75
N HIS A 185 -0.75 21.21 14.51
CA HIS A 185 -0.49 20.20 15.52
C HIS A 185 0.15 18.95 14.91
N SER A 186 -0.43 18.44 13.80
CA SER A 186 0.11 17.26 13.10
C SER A 186 1.53 17.51 12.59
N LEU A 187 1.80 18.65 11.99
CA LEU A 187 3.14 18.99 11.49
C LEU A 187 4.16 19.12 12.62
N LEU A 188 3.82 19.77 13.73
CA LEU A 188 4.72 19.87 14.90
C LEU A 188 4.97 18.51 15.53
N ARG A 189 3.95 17.67 15.64
CA ARG A 189 4.07 16.31 16.17
C ARG A 189 4.94 15.42 15.29
N GLN A 190 4.81 15.55 14.00
CA GLN A 190 5.53 14.70 13.03
C GLN A 190 6.95 15.19 12.76
N PHE A 191 7.16 16.49 12.57
CA PHE A 191 8.40 17.07 12.03
C PHE A 191 8.93 18.26 12.82
N GLY A 192 8.35 18.59 13.97
CA GLY A 192 8.73 19.74 14.78
C GLY A 192 10.16 19.66 15.32
N PRO A 193 10.63 20.71 16.01
CA PRO A 193 11.99 20.78 16.56
C PRO A 193 12.20 19.95 17.82
N GLU A 194 11.14 19.55 18.50
CA GLU A 194 11.17 18.92 19.80
C GLU A 194 11.76 17.50 19.77
N GLN A 195 12.25 17.03 20.90
CA GLN A 195 12.83 15.68 21.01
C GLN A 195 11.78 14.55 20.87
N TRP A 196 10.52 14.83 21.23
CA TRP A 196 9.40 13.90 21.11
C TRP A 196 8.80 13.81 19.69
N THR A 197 9.35 14.54 18.72
CA THR A 197 8.88 14.51 17.33
C THR A 197 9.01 13.11 16.74
N LEU A 198 7.92 12.60 16.16
CA LEU A 198 7.81 11.18 15.80
C LEU A 198 8.60 10.77 14.56
N TYR A 199 8.64 11.62 13.52
CA TYR A 199 9.13 11.24 12.18
C TYR A 199 10.25 12.16 11.70
N LYS A 200 11.03 12.70 12.61
CA LYS A 200 12.17 13.58 12.30
C LYS A 200 13.18 12.86 11.40
N GLY A 201 13.49 13.47 10.26
CA GLY A 201 14.39 12.90 9.26
C GLY A 201 13.76 11.81 8.36
N LYS A 202 12.46 11.52 8.53
CA LYS A 202 11.72 10.59 7.68
C LYS A 202 10.86 11.34 6.66
N HIS A 203 10.57 10.68 5.55
CA HIS A 203 9.80 11.28 4.44
C HIS A 203 8.51 10.50 4.24
N LEU A 204 7.39 11.07 4.71
CA LEU A 204 6.06 10.51 4.51
C LEU A 204 5.51 10.92 3.14
N LEU A 205 4.72 10.04 2.51
CA LEU A 205 3.99 10.37 1.29
C LEU A 205 2.77 11.23 1.64
N SER A 206 2.86 12.53 1.38
CA SER A 206 1.81 13.51 1.69
C SER A 206 0.94 13.78 0.47
N PHE A 207 -0.37 13.85 0.67
CA PHE A 207 -1.34 14.02 -0.41
C PHE A 207 -2.54 14.84 0.07
N VAL A 208 -3.28 15.41 -0.88
CA VAL A 208 -4.52 16.15 -0.62
C VAL A 208 -5.77 15.30 -0.89
N ASP A 209 -5.66 14.32 -1.76
CA ASP A 209 -6.61 13.23 -1.99
C ASP A 209 -5.90 12.05 -2.68
N ASN A 210 -6.61 10.92 -2.79
CA ASN A 210 -6.17 9.75 -3.55
C ASN A 210 -7.39 8.97 -4.09
N HIS A 211 -7.19 7.73 -4.59
CA HIS A 211 -8.26 6.90 -5.15
C HIS A 211 -9.26 6.36 -4.11
N ASP A 212 -8.91 6.35 -2.82
CA ASP A 212 -9.73 5.81 -1.72
C ASP A 212 -10.53 6.88 -0.98
N VAL A 213 -10.28 8.15 -1.25
CA VAL A 213 -10.97 9.25 -0.58
C VAL A 213 -11.64 10.19 -1.58
N THR A 214 -12.59 10.97 -1.10
CA THR A 214 -13.25 11.97 -1.94
C THR A 214 -12.24 13.01 -2.43
N ARG A 215 -12.32 13.37 -3.70
CA ARG A 215 -11.47 14.42 -4.28
C ARG A 215 -11.57 15.71 -3.49
N VAL A 216 -10.42 16.30 -3.18
CA VAL A 216 -10.32 17.50 -2.33
C VAL A 216 -11.18 18.65 -2.85
N ALA A 217 -11.24 18.84 -4.16
CA ALA A 217 -12.09 19.84 -4.79
C ALA A 217 -13.60 19.67 -4.48
N SER A 218 -14.03 18.42 -4.18
CA SER A 218 -15.42 18.11 -3.87
C SER A 218 -15.78 18.26 -2.38
N ILE A 219 -14.78 18.29 -1.49
CA ILE A 219 -14.98 18.38 -0.04
C ILE A 219 -14.67 19.77 0.53
N LEU A 220 -14.03 20.64 -0.24
CA LEU A 220 -13.76 22.02 0.20
C LEU A 220 -15.04 22.86 0.20
N ASN A 221 -15.30 23.56 1.32
CA ASN A 221 -16.39 24.52 1.44
C ASN A 221 -16.18 25.79 0.58
N ASN A 222 -14.95 26.05 0.15
CA ASN A 222 -14.59 27.17 -0.69
C ASN A 222 -13.54 26.72 -1.73
N GLU A 223 -13.92 26.72 -2.99
CA GLU A 223 -13.06 26.31 -4.11
C GLU A 223 -11.75 27.13 -4.23
N LYS A 224 -11.76 28.38 -3.74
CA LYS A 224 -10.55 29.23 -3.72
C LYS A 224 -9.46 28.70 -2.78
N HIS A 225 -9.79 27.79 -1.89
CA HIS A 225 -8.82 27.13 -1.02
C HIS A 225 -8.03 26.02 -1.76
N LEU A 226 -8.51 25.55 -2.91
CA LEU A 226 -7.86 24.45 -3.64
C LEU A 226 -6.38 24.72 -3.93
N PRO A 227 -5.97 25.84 -4.53
CA PRO A 227 -4.53 26.10 -4.74
C PRO A 227 -3.77 26.25 -3.41
N LEU A 228 -4.41 26.78 -2.36
CA LEU A 228 -3.73 26.98 -1.08
C LEU A 228 -3.43 25.66 -0.36
N ILE A 229 -4.34 24.69 -0.43
CA ILE A 229 -4.14 23.37 0.17
C ILE A 229 -3.00 22.60 -0.55
N TYR A 230 -2.89 22.72 -1.89
CA TYR A 230 -1.78 22.16 -2.63
C TYR A 230 -0.45 22.86 -2.30
N ILE A 231 -0.43 24.19 -2.20
CA ILE A 231 0.78 24.93 -1.79
C ILE A 231 1.25 24.43 -0.41
N LEU A 232 0.34 24.25 0.55
CA LEU A 232 0.69 23.74 1.86
C LEU A 232 1.21 22.30 1.77
N CYS A 233 0.54 21.42 1.04
CA CYS A 233 0.96 20.03 0.86
C CYS A 233 2.36 19.92 0.24
N PHE A 234 2.66 20.69 -0.81
CA PHE A 234 3.98 20.72 -1.44
C PHE A 234 5.06 21.38 -0.58
N GLY A 235 4.67 22.25 0.36
CA GLY A 235 5.59 22.91 1.29
C GLY A 235 5.88 22.10 2.57
N MET A 236 5.16 21.03 2.82
CA MET A 236 5.39 20.17 4.00
C MET A 236 6.64 19.31 3.82
N PRO A 237 7.31 18.92 4.93
CA PRO A 237 8.34 17.89 4.87
C PRO A 237 7.76 16.56 4.36
N GLY A 238 8.50 15.87 3.49
CA GLY A 238 8.09 14.56 2.98
C GLY A 238 8.14 14.47 1.45
N ILE A 239 7.35 13.56 0.91
CA ILE A 239 7.19 13.29 -0.51
C ILE A 239 5.79 13.78 -0.91
N PRO A 240 5.65 14.89 -1.62
CA PRO A 240 4.33 15.38 -2.05
C PRO A 240 3.79 14.54 -3.21
N CYS A 241 2.47 14.28 -3.18
CA CYS A 241 1.75 13.54 -4.22
C CYS A 241 0.43 14.26 -4.60
#